data_5993ca92089efc5134e6aa4050cc3530
#
_entry.id   5993ca92089efc5134e6aa4050cc3530
#
_cell.length_a   1.000
_cell.length_b   1.000
_cell.length_c   1.000
_cell.angle_alpha   90.00
_cell.angle_beta   90.00
_cell.angle_gamma   90.00
#
_symmetry.space_group_name_H-M   'P 1'
#
loop_
_entity.id
_entity.type
_entity.pdbx_description
1 polymer ?
#
loop_
_entity_poly.entity_id
_entity_poly.type
_entity_poly.pdbx_seq_one_letter_code
_entity_poly.pdbx_strand_id
1 'polypeptide(L)'
;MIFARFQLITLLLVIFSSVGLSAQQLAILKYEGGGDWYANPTAVPNLIKFCNENINTKIDLKIATADPSKTDIYAYPILFMTGHGNVFFNDEAVKNLRAYLSNGGFLHISDNYGIDLALKREMKKVFPDLDFIELPNNHPIYHQKYNFDQLPKIHEHDNKPPQGLGLILEGRLVCFYDYESDLSDGWENEEVHNDSFKVRLEALKMGANIVSYAFTN
;
A
#
# COMPACT_ATOMS: atom_id res chain seq x y z
N MET A 1 -49.76 -51.11 -27.13
CA MET A 1 -48.64 -50.22 -27.56
C MET A 1 -48.29 -49.31 -26.42
N ILE A 2 -47.23 -49.60 -25.70
CA ILE A 2 -46.78 -48.83 -24.52
C ILE A 2 -45.55 -48.04 -24.97
N PHE A 3 -45.69 -46.69 -25.04
CA PHE A 3 -44.55 -45.82 -25.32
C PHE A 3 -43.78 -45.55 -24.02
N ALA A 4 -42.57 -46.11 -23.88
CA ALA A 4 -41.64 -45.75 -22.82
C ALA A 4 -40.98 -44.40 -23.17
N ARG A 5 -41.20 -43.41 -22.30
CA ARG A 5 -40.45 -42.12 -22.36
C ARG A 5 -39.15 -42.30 -21.60
N PHE A 6 -38.04 -42.31 -22.31
CA PHE A 6 -36.72 -42.15 -21.74
C PHE A 6 -36.51 -40.66 -21.38
N GLN A 7 -36.43 -40.35 -20.10
CA GLN A 7 -35.95 -39.06 -19.61
C GLN A 7 -34.44 -39.13 -19.52
N LEU A 8 -33.76 -38.37 -20.37
CA LEU A 8 -32.32 -38.16 -20.35
C LEU A 8 -32.00 -37.14 -19.25
N ILE A 9 -31.52 -37.60 -18.09
CA ILE A 9 -31.02 -36.72 -17.01
C ILE A 9 -29.63 -36.32 -17.38
N THR A 10 -29.44 -35.09 -17.85
CA THR A 10 -28.12 -34.48 -18.10
C THR A 10 -27.55 -34.02 -16.76
N LEU A 11 -26.63 -34.78 -16.20
CA LEU A 11 -25.90 -34.42 -14.99
C LEU A 11 -24.84 -33.36 -15.35
N LEU A 12 -25.14 -32.10 -15.04
CA LEU A 12 -24.19 -30.99 -15.19
C LEU A 12 -23.15 -31.09 -14.06
N LEU A 13 -22.00 -31.65 -14.36
CA LEU A 13 -20.83 -31.65 -13.46
C LEU A 13 -20.24 -30.23 -13.44
N VAL A 14 -20.59 -29.45 -12.42
CA VAL A 14 -19.92 -28.17 -12.13
C VAL A 14 -18.56 -28.51 -11.49
N ILE A 15 -17.52 -28.52 -12.29
CA ILE A 15 -16.13 -28.62 -11.81
C ILE A 15 -15.80 -27.28 -11.12
N PHE A 16 -15.95 -27.23 -9.80
CA PHE A 16 -15.31 -26.19 -8.99
C PHE A 16 -13.80 -26.44 -9.04
N SER A 17 -13.12 -25.84 -10.00
CA SER A 17 -11.67 -25.66 -9.89
C SER A 17 -11.44 -24.77 -8.68
N SER A 18 -10.99 -25.35 -7.57
CA SER A 18 -10.39 -24.61 -6.47
C SER A 18 -9.12 -23.95 -7.01
N VAL A 19 -9.26 -22.73 -7.54
CA VAL A 19 -8.11 -21.85 -7.73
C VAL A 19 -7.58 -21.65 -6.31
N GLY A 20 -6.46 -22.32 -6.00
CA GLY A 20 -5.77 -22.09 -4.75
C GLY A 20 -5.48 -20.59 -4.68
N LEU A 21 -6.16 -19.86 -3.78
CA LEU A 21 -5.81 -18.48 -3.50
C LEU A 21 -4.36 -18.51 -3.01
N SER A 22 -3.43 -18.14 -3.87
CA SER A 22 -2.08 -17.83 -3.41
C SER A 22 -2.19 -16.63 -2.47
N ALA A 23 -1.47 -16.65 -1.36
CA ALA A 23 -1.40 -15.50 -0.47
C ALA A 23 -0.97 -14.27 -1.27
N GLN A 24 -1.65 -13.15 -1.09
CA GLN A 24 -1.26 -11.89 -1.74
C GLN A 24 0.06 -11.43 -1.14
N GLN A 25 0.94 -10.88 -1.97
CA GLN A 25 2.24 -10.41 -1.58
C GLN A 25 2.33 -8.90 -1.77
N LEU A 26 2.95 -8.19 -0.81
CA LEU A 26 3.30 -6.79 -0.95
C LEU A 26 4.71 -6.66 -1.53
N ALA A 27 4.99 -5.55 -2.20
CA ALA A 27 6.31 -5.26 -2.71
C ALA A 27 6.81 -3.88 -2.29
N ILE A 28 8.11 -3.79 -1.99
CA ILE A 28 8.82 -2.53 -1.82
C ILE A 28 9.18 -2.01 -3.21
N LEU A 29 8.84 -0.75 -3.48
CA LEU A 29 9.14 -0.09 -4.75
C LEU A 29 10.61 0.36 -4.78
N LYS A 30 11.39 -0.27 -5.64
CA LYS A 30 12.79 0.09 -5.89
C LYS A 30 12.87 1.19 -6.94
N TYR A 31 12.95 2.43 -6.50
CA TYR A 31 13.10 3.59 -7.37
C TYR A 31 14.57 3.95 -7.63
N GLU A 32 14.83 4.73 -8.67
CA GLU A 32 16.14 5.29 -9.01
C GLU A 32 16.30 6.70 -8.39
N GLY A 33 17.47 7.32 -8.57
CA GLY A 33 17.71 8.71 -8.14
C GLY A 33 18.66 8.84 -6.95
N GLY A 34 19.10 7.73 -6.35
CA GLY A 34 20.07 7.72 -5.26
C GLY A 34 19.48 7.83 -3.86
N GLY A 35 18.14 7.87 -3.73
CA GLY A 35 17.50 7.72 -2.45
C GLY A 35 17.54 6.26 -1.95
N ASP A 36 17.39 6.08 -0.65
CA ASP A 36 17.51 4.79 0.02
C ASP A 36 16.18 4.04 0.13
N TRP A 37 15.60 3.67 -1.01
CA TRP A 37 14.36 2.90 -1.13
C TRP A 37 14.31 1.64 -0.23
N TYR A 38 15.44 1.19 0.27
CA TYR A 38 15.63 0.03 1.15
C TYR A 38 15.63 0.40 2.65
N ALA A 39 15.34 1.65 2.99
CA ALA A 39 15.15 2.05 4.38
C ALA A 39 14.01 1.26 5.03
N ASN A 40 14.03 1.18 6.36
CA ASN A 40 13.02 0.51 7.18
C ASN A 40 12.81 -0.98 6.82
N PRO A 41 13.87 -1.81 6.83
CA PRO A 41 13.81 -3.18 6.31
C PRO A 41 12.89 -4.12 7.09
N THR A 42 12.59 -3.82 8.37
CA THR A 42 11.70 -4.65 9.21
C THR A 42 10.25 -4.12 9.24
N ALA A 43 10.01 -2.91 8.72
CA ALA A 43 8.72 -2.24 8.79
C ALA A 43 7.59 -3.03 8.11
N VAL A 44 7.71 -3.32 6.82
CA VAL A 44 6.65 -4.04 6.07
C VAL A 44 6.45 -5.47 6.59
N PRO A 45 7.49 -6.27 6.90
CA PRO A 45 7.32 -7.57 7.56
C PRO A 45 6.51 -7.50 8.87
N ASN A 46 6.82 -6.53 9.74
CA ASN A 46 6.11 -6.36 11.00
C ASN A 46 4.65 -5.91 10.78
N LEU A 47 4.40 -4.99 9.84
CA LEU A 47 3.04 -4.59 9.48
C LEU A 47 2.22 -5.78 8.97
N ILE A 48 2.77 -6.60 8.07
CA ILE A 48 2.06 -7.78 7.55
C ILE A 48 1.74 -8.77 8.67
N LYS A 49 2.73 -9.04 9.56
CA LYS A 49 2.50 -9.89 10.73
C LYS A 49 1.36 -9.35 11.57
N PHE A 50 1.38 -8.04 11.88
CA PHE A 50 0.31 -7.39 12.64
C PHE A 50 -1.06 -7.53 11.96
N CYS A 51 -1.14 -7.30 10.64
CA CYS A 51 -2.38 -7.44 9.87
C CYS A 51 -2.91 -8.88 9.90
N ASN A 52 -2.04 -9.87 9.71
CA ASN A 52 -2.43 -11.28 9.73
C ASN A 52 -2.98 -11.70 11.09
N GLU A 53 -2.39 -11.21 12.19
CA GLU A 53 -2.78 -11.55 13.56
C GLU A 53 -4.02 -10.78 14.04
N ASN A 54 -4.22 -9.52 13.61
CA ASN A 54 -5.20 -8.63 14.22
C ASN A 54 -6.40 -8.29 13.33
N ILE A 55 -6.28 -8.37 12.00
CA ILE A 55 -7.36 -8.06 11.07
C ILE A 55 -7.68 -9.21 10.09
N ASN A 56 -7.20 -10.42 10.40
CA ASN A 56 -7.46 -11.66 9.66
C ASN A 56 -7.08 -11.62 8.17
N THR A 57 -6.02 -10.91 7.81
CA THR A 57 -5.44 -11.01 6.46
C THR A 57 -4.67 -12.32 6.32
N LYS A 58 -4.37 -12.69 5.06
CA LYS A 58 -3.52 -13.85 4.72
C LYS A 58 -2.45 -13.41 3.74
N ILE A 59 -1.72 -12.34 4.11
CA ILE A 59 -0.66 -11.77 3.28
C ILE A 59 0.60 -12.61 3.49
N ASP A 60 1.35 -12.87 2.41
CA ASP A 60 2.62 -13.57 2.47
C ASP A 60 3.64 -12.72 3.28
N LEU A 61 4.31 -13.34 4.23
CA LEU A 61 5.35 -12.68 5.01
C LEU A 61 6.62 -12.39 4.19
N LYS A 62 6.75 -13.02 3.03
CA LYS A 62 7.86 -12.76 2.11
C LYS A 62 7.59 -11.47 1.34
N ILE A 63 8.40 -10.46 1.57
CA ILE A 63 8.33 -9.18 0.86
C ILE A 63 9.08 -9.28 -0.47
N ALA A 64 8.45 -8.82 -1.53
CA ALA A 64 9.10 -8.67 -2.82
C ALA A 64 9.73 -7.28 -2.94
N THR A 65 10.64 -7.15 -3.90
CA THR A 65 11.13 -5.85 -4.39
C THR A 65 10.70 -5.72 -5.84
N ALA A 66 10.02 -4.64 -6.19
CA ALA A 66 9.50 -4.39 -7.52
C ALA A 66 10.14 -3.14 -8.13
N ASP A 67 10.62 -3.27 -9.35
CA ASP A 67 11.22 -2.17 -10.12
C ASP A 67 10.12 -1.54 -10.99
N PRO A 68 9.79 -0.26 -10.82
CA PRO A 68 8.69 0.36 -11.57
C PRO A 68 8.95 0.44 -13.08
N SER A 69 10.20 0.32 -13.52
CA SER A 69 10.51 0.23 -14.96
C SER A 69 10.17 -1.13 -15.58
N LYS A 70 9.75 -2.10 -14.78
CA LYS A 70 9.38 -3.45 -15.20
C LYS A 70 7.90 -3.72 -14.97
N THR A 71 7.39 -4.74 -15.66
CA THR A 71 5.98 -5.13 -15.56
C THR A 71 5.67 -6.02 -14.35
N ASP A 72 6.65 -6.41 -13.57
CA ASP A 72 6.47 -7.22 -12.36
C ASP A 72 5.67 -6.49 -11.27
N ILE A 73 5.65 -5.16 -11.28
CA ILE A 73 4.82 -4.37 -10.36
C ILE A 73 3.33 -4.75 -10.42
N TYR A 74 2.84 -5.22 -11.56
CA TYR A 74 1.43 -5.62 -11.71
C TYR A 74 1.05 -6.89 -10.95
N ALA A 75 2.03 -7.64 -10.44
CA ALA A 75 1.78 -8.83 -9.64
C ALA A 75 1.38 -8.50 -8.18
N TYR A 76 1.57 -7.27 -7.74
CA TYR A 76 1.40 -6.86 -6.35
C TYR A 76 0.22 -5.90 -6.19
N PRO A 77 -0.75 -6.19 -5.30
CA PRO A 77 -1.90 -5.31 -5.08
C PRO A 77 -1.51 -3.99 -4.40
N ILE A 78 -0.45 -4.00 -3.60
CA ILE A 78 0.06 -2.85 -2.85
C ILE A 78 1.56 -2.74 -3.08
N LEU A 79 2.00 -1.56 -3.49
CA LEU A 79 3.39 -1.14 -3.49
C LEU A 79 3.64 -0.23 -2.29
N PHE A 80 4.74 -0.48 -1.60
CA PHE A 80 5.21 0.34 -0.50
C PHE A 80 6.48 1.09 -0.94
N MET A 81 6.54 2.38 -0.65
CA MET A 81 7.66 3.24 -0.95
C MET A 81 8.06 4.04 0.28
N THR A 82 9.34 4.10 0.57
CA THR A 82 9.91 4.92 1.64
C THR A 82 11.32 5.34 1.26
N GLY A 83 11.98 6.13 2.08
CA GLY A 83 13.38 6.50 1.95
C GLY A 83 13.65 7.98 2.12
N HIS A 84 14.92 8.35 2.01
CA HIS A 84 15.42 9.71 2.06
C HIS A 84 16.00 10.14 0.71
N GLY A 85 16.08 11.45 0.48
CA GLY A 85 16.82 12.01 -0.64
C GLY A 85 16.03 12.02 -1.95
N ASN A 86 16.73 11.74 -3.06
CA ASN A 86 16.14 11.96 -4.37
C ASN A 86 15.45 10.72 -4.94
N VAL A 87 14.32 10.95 -5.58
CA VAL A 87 13.54 9.96 -6.32
C VAL A 87 13.61 10.29 -7.80
N PHE A 88 13.73 9.27 -8.63
CA PHE A 88 13.69 9.42 -10.09
C PHE A 88 12.92 8.27 -10.73
N PHE A 89 11.97 8.60 -11.60
CA PHE A 89 11.25 7.67 -12.46
C PHE A 89 11.62 7.94 -13.92
N ASN A 90 12.19 6.94 -14.60
CA ASN A 90 12.37 6.98 -16.04
C ASN A 90 11.03 6.83 -16.77
N ASP A 91 11.00 7.01 -18.09
CA ASP A 91 9.76 7.01 -18.88
C ASP A 91 8.97 5.71 -18.76
N GLU A 92 9.63 4.55 -18.69
CA GLU A 92 8.97 3.26 -18.51
C GLU A 92 8.38 3.13 -17.09
N ALA A 93 9.08 3.59 -16.06
CA ALA A 93 8.57 3.63 -14.68
C ALA A 93 7.32 4.52 -14.59
N VAL A 94 7.34 5.71 -15.21
CA VAL A 94 6.20 6.62 -15.27
C VAL A 94 5.00 5.95 -15.94
N LYS A 95 5.21 5.32 -17.10
CA LYS A 95 4.16 4.62 -17.85
C LYS A 95 3.58 3.45 -17.05
N ASN A 96 4.43 2.63 -16.47
CA ASN A 96 4.01 1.45 -15.70
C ASN A 96 3.27 1.85 -14.41
N LEU A 97 3.78 2.83 -13.65
CA LEU A 97 3.10 3.32 -12.44
C LEU A 97 1.74 3.92 -12.76
N ARG A 98 1.64 4.71 -13.85
CA ARG A 98 0.34 5.23 -14.31
C ARG A 98 -0.63 4.09 -14.61
N ALA A 99 -0.21 3.11 -15.39
CA ALA A 99 -1.05 1.96 -15.72
C ALA A 99 -1.41 1.14 -14.47
N TYR A 100 -0.46 0.88 -13.57
CA TYR A 100 -0.67 0.15 -12.33
C TYR A 100 -1.73 0.83 -11.45
N LEU A 101 -1.56 2.12 -11.18
CA LEU A 101 -2.46 2.89 -10.33
C LEU A 101 -3.84 3.09 -10.97
N SER A 102 -3.91 3.25 -12.31
CA SER A 102 -5.18 3.37 -13.04
C SER A 102 -5.97 2.06 -13.09
N ASN A 103 -5.32 0.91 -12.99
CA ASN A 103 -5.96 -0.41 -13.11
C ASN A 103 -6.15 -1.15 -11.76
N GLY A 104 -6.25 -0.43 -10.66
CA GLY A 104 -6.60 -1.01 -9.36
C GLY A 104 -5.44 -1.17 -8.38
N GLY A 105 -4.19 -0.93 -8.80
CA GLY A 105 -3.05 -0.89 -7.90
C GLY A 105 -3.14 0.23 -6.87
N PHE A 106 -2.44 0.05 -5.75
CA PHE A 106 -2.36 1.04 -4.68
C PHE A 106 -0.91 1.29 -4.29
N LEU A 107 -0.52 2.55 -4.15
CA LEU A 107 0.80 2.96 -3.69
C LEU A 107 0.68 3.61 -2.31
N HIS A 108 1.36 3.04 -1.32
CA HIS A 108 1.58 3.69 -0.04
C HIS A 108 3.01 4.26 0.00
N ILE A 109 3.12 5.53 0.34
CA ILE A 109 4.40 6.22 0.51
C ILE A 109 4.50 6.66 1.96
N SER A 110 5.57 6.23 2.63
CA SER A 110 5.87 6.68 3.98
C SER A 110 7.05 7.64 3.96
N ASP A 111 6.83 8.81 4.54
CA ASP A 111 7.85 9.85 4.63
C ASP A 111 8.87 9.48 5.71
N ASN A 112 10.12 9.36 5.32
CA ASN A 112 11.26 9.26 6.23
C ASN A 112 12.05 10.57 6.27
N TYR A 113 11.37 11.69 6.03
CA TYR A 113 11.93 13.02 5.96
C TYR A 113 12.89 13.27 4.78
N GLY A 114 12.50 14.20 3.92
CA GLY A 114 13.35 14.74 2.85
C GLY A 114 13.12 14.19 1.46
N ILE A 115 12.14 13.31 1.22
CA ILE A 115 11.78 12.87 -0.14
C ILE A 115 10.70 13.75 -0.81
N ASP A 116 9.99 14.57 -0.06
CA ASP A 116 8.76 15.26 -0.47
C ASP A 116 8.87 15.99 -1.82
N LEU A 117 9.86 16.85 -1.99
CA LEU A 117 10.04 17.62 -3.23
C LEU A 117 10.34 16.72 -4.44
N ALA A 118 11.20 15.71 -4.25
CA ALA A 118 11.54 14.77 -5.31
C ALA A 118 10.35 13.89 -5.67
N LEU A 119 9.66 13.38 -4.66
CA LEU A 119 8.46 12.56 -4.83
C LEU A 119 7.36 13.30 -5.59
N LYS A 120 6.99 14.50 -5.17
CA LYS A 120 5.95 15.30 -5.82
C LYS A 120 6.30 15.61 -7.27
N ARG A 121 7.57 15.93 -7.56
CA ARG A 121 8.06 16.12 -8.92
C ARG A 121 7.89 14.87 -9.78
N GLU A 122 8.26 13.70 -9.26
CA GLU A 122 8.17 12.45 -10.01
C GLU A 122 6.72 11.97 -10.17
N MET A 123 5.88 12.11 -9.15
CA MET A 123 4.45 11.78 -9.26
C MET A 123 3.69 12.69 -10.22
N LYS A 124 4.15 13.93 -10.43
CA LYS A 124 3.61 14.81 -11.50
C LYS A 124 3.91 14.30 -12.91
N LYS A 125 4.98 13.51 -13.12
CA LYS A 125 5.19 12.83 -14.40
C LYS A 125 4.20 11.68 -14.58
N VAL A 126 3.87 10.95 -13.48
CA VAL A 126 2.89 9.86 -13.49
C VAL A 126 1.50 10.41 -13.78
N PHE A 127 1.06 11.43 -13.08
CA PHE A 127 -0.24 12.09 -13.24
C PHE A 127 -0.07 13.62 -13.34
N PRO A 128 0.14 14.16 -14.56
CA PRO A 128 0.38 15.60 -14.74
C PRO A 128 -0.77 16.49 -14.23
N ASP A 129 -2.00 15.99 -14.30
CA ASP A 129 -3.20 16.75 -13.96
C ASP A 129 -3.66 16.55 -12.49
N LEU A 130 -2.98 15.71 -11.71
CA LEU A 130 -3.31 15.46 -10.31
C LEU A 130 -2.28 16.12 -9.38
N ASP A 131 -2.78 16.64 -8.26
CA ASP A 131 -1.96 17.07 -7.13
C ASP A 131 -2.30 16.23 -5.90
N PHE A 132 -1.31 16.07 -5.01
CA PHE A 132 -1.58 15.56 -3.67
C PHE A 132 -2.50 16.53 -2.94
N ILE A 133 -3.60 16.01 -2.42
CA ILE A 133 -4.53 16.74 -1.57
C ILE A 133 -4.52 16.15 -0.17
N GLU A 134 -4.67 17.00 0.84
CA GLU A 134 -4.84 16.53 2.22
C GLU A 134 -6.22 15.85 2.35
N LEU A 135 -6.21 14.61 2.83
CA LEU A 135 -7.45 13.87 3.06
C LEU A 135 -8.12 14.35 4.32
N PRO A 136 -9.44 14.61 4.30
CA PRO A 136 -10.15 15.03 5.50
C PRO A 136 -10.16 13.90 6.55
N ASN A 137 -10.21 14.25 7.83
CA ASN A 137 -10.14 13.30 8.94
C ASN A 137 -11.26 12.24 8.93
N ASN A 138 -12.37 12.51 8.25
CA ASN A 138 -13.45 11.53 8.05
C ASN A 138 -13.26 10.64 6.81
N HIS A 139 -12.12 10.73 6.12
CA HIS A 139 -11.85 9.86 4.98
C HIS A 139 -11.81 8.38 5.41
N PRO A 140 -12.41 7.45 4.64
CA PRO A 140 -12.51 6.04 5.01
C PRO A 140 -11.19 5.35 5.37
N ILE A 141 -10.04 5.82 4.86
CA ILE A 141 -8.72 5.26 5.18
C ILE A 141 -8.38 5.34 6.67
N TYR A 142 -8.91 6.34 7.38
CA TYR A 142 -8.69 6.51 8.81
C TYR A 142 -9.62 5.65 9.68
N HIS A 143 -10.62 4.98 9.07
CA HIS A 143 -11.71 4.31 9.80
C HIS A 143 -12.00 2.88 9.32
N GLN A 144 -10.99 2.18 8.76
CA GLN A 144 -11.19 0.84 8.21
C GLN A 144 -11.38 -0.23 9.30
N LYS A 145 -10.42 -0.37 10.16
CA LYS A 145 -10.38 -1.36 11.26
C LYS A 145 -10.24 -0.68 12.61
N TYR A 146 -9.57 0.46 12.61
CA TYR A 146 -9.34 1.29 13.78
C TYR A 146 -9.76 2.71 13.46
N ASN A 147 -10.24 3.46 14.46
CA ASN A 147 -10.67 4.85 14.28
C ASN A 147 -9.55 5.80 14.67
N PHE A 148 -9.23 6.70 13.74
CA PHE A 148 -8.26 7.78 13.94
C PHE A 148 -8.91 9.12 13.63
N ASP A 149 -8.82 10.07 14.55
CA ASP A 149 -9.28 11.44 14.34
C ASP A 149 -8.28 12.24 13.47
N GLN A 150 -7.04 11.75 13.38
CA GLN A 150 -5.97 12.32 12.55
C GLN A 150 -4.87 11.27 12.31
N LEU A 151 -4.01 11.51 11.32
CA LEU A 151 -2.83 10.69 11.11
C LEU A 151 -1.92 10.74 12.36
N PRO A 152 -1.46 9.60 12.91
CA PRO A 152 -0.50 9.62 14.01
C PRO A 152 0.84 10.20 13.56
N LYS A 153 1.50 10.96 14.42
CA LYS A 153 2.88 11.42 14.24
C LYS A 153 3.78 10.52 15.08
N ILE A 154 4.77 9.91 14.43
CA ILE A 154 5.70 8.98 15.09
C ILE A 154 6.95 9.72 15.52
N HIS A 155 7.61 10.43 14.60
CA HIS A 155 8.77 11.24 14.90
C HIS A 155 8.54 12.70 14.57
N GLU A 156 9.32 13.56 15.21
CA GLU A 156 9.26 15.01 15.05
C GLU A 156 10.51 15.52 14.34
N HIS A 157 10.31 16.23 13.22
CA HIS A 157 11.42 16.83 12.48
C HIS A 157 11.33 18.35 12.44
N ASP A 158 10.27 18.89 11.82
CA ASP A 158 10.16 20.31 11.49
C ASP A 158 9.10 21.04 12.30
N ASN A 159 8.55 20.45 13.37
CA ASN A 159 7.38 20.95 14.11
C ASN A 159 6.14 21.14 13.23
N LYS A 160 6.03 20.38 12.13
CA LYS A 160 4.84 20.37 11.27
C LYS A 160 3.88 19.27 11.69
N PRO A 161 2.57 19.48 11.56
CA PRO A 161 1.61 18.41 11.82
C PRO A 161 1.73 17.31 10.75
N PRO A 162 1.43 16.05 11.10
CA PRO A 162 1.35 14.97 10.13
C PRO A 162 0.16 15.20 9.20
N GLN A 163 0.33 14.91 7.92
CA GLN A 163 -0.70 15.06 6.90
C GLN A 163 -0.84 13.77 6.09
N GLY A 164 -2.04 13.25 6.01
CA GLY A 164 -2.36 12.18 5.06
C GLY A 164 -2.68 12.77 3.70
N LEU A 165 -1.75 12.68 2.78
CA LEU A 165 -1.90 13.22 1.43
C LEU A 165 -2.36 12.11 0.48
N GLY A 166 -3.29 12.41 -0.42
CA GLY A 166 -3.84 11.45 -1.38
C GLY A 166 -3.75 11.93 -2.82
N LEU A 167 -3.52 11.00 -3.75
CA LEU A 167 -3.84 11.19 -5.17
C LEU A 167 -5.16 10.50 -5.45
N ILE A 168 -6.13 11.28 -5.93
CA ILE A 168 -7.48 10.80 -6.26
C ILE A 168 -7.62 10.73 -7.79
N LEU A 169 -7.79 9.53 -8.31
CA LEU A 169 -8.05 9.30 -9.74
C LEU A 169 -9.47 8.77 -9.92
N GLU A 170 -10.31 9.51 -10.64
CA GLU A 170 -11.70 9.13 -10.91
C GLU A 170 -12.51 8.75 -9.65
N GLY A 171 -12.26 9.48 -8.56
CA GLY A 171 -12.92 9.26 -7.26
C GLY A 171 -12.30 8.16 -6.39
N ARG A 172 -11.28 7.45 -6.85
CA ARG A 172 -10.54 6.44 -6.11
C ARG A 172 -9.22 7.00 -5.58
N LEU A 173 -8.93 6.80 -4.31
CA LEU A 173 -7.61 7.06 -3.74
C LEU A 173 -6.64 5.99 -4.26
N VAL A 174 -5.72 6.39 -5.13
CA VAL A 174 -4.75 5.48 -5.77
C VAL A 174 -3.39 5.50 -5.09
N CYS A 175 -3.08 6.58 -4.39
CA CYS A 175 -1.84 6.75 -3.65
C CYS A 175 -2.12 7.45 -2.33
N PHE A 176 -1.58 6.92 -1.24
CA PHE A 176 -1.59 7.54 0.08
C PHE A 176 -0.16 7.85 0.50
N TYR A 177 0.08 9.07 0.95
CA TYR A 177 1.38 9.55 1.40
C TYR A 177 1.25 10.11 2.82
N ASP A 178 1.91 9.50 3.78
CA ASP A 178 1.90 9.91 5.19
C ASP A 178 3.00 10.96 5.47
N TYR A 179 2.82 12.16 4.92
CA TYR A 179 3.76 13.26 5.01
C TYR A 179 3.94 13.74 6.46
N GLU A 180 5.20 13.97 6.89
CA GLU A 180 5.57 14.42 8.24
C GLU A 180 5.08 13.49 9.36
N SER A 181 4.88 12.19 9.08
CA SER A 181 4.40 11.21 10.05
C SER A 181 5.47 10.22 10.50
N ASP A 182 6.35 9.81 9.61
CA ASP A 182 7.31 8.71 9.78
C ASP A 182 6.61 7.40 10.19
N LEU A 183 5.45 7.13 9.56
CA LEU A 183 4.59 6.03 9.97
C LEU A 183 5.30 4.69 9.93
N SER A 184 6.14 4.45 8.92
CA SER A 184 6.88 3.21 8.75
C SER A 184 7.97 2.99 9.79
N ASP A 185 8.52 4.03 10.39
CA ASP A 185 9.48 3.92 11.50
C ASP A 185 8.83 3.26 12.71
N GLY A 186 7.59 3.60 12.99
CA GLY A 186 6.82 2.96 14.04
C GLY A 186 6.48 1.49 13.78
N TRP A 187 6.68 0.98 12.54
CA TRP A 187 6.54 -0.46 12.24
C TRP A 187 7.85 -1.24 12.40
N GLU A 188 8.99 -0.53 12.45
CA GLU A 188 10.29 -1.17 12.64
C GLU A 188 10.36 -1.95 13.97
N ASN A 189 11.38 -2.78 14.13
CA ASN A 189 11.67 -3.40 15.40
C ASN A 189 11.92 -2.35 16.49
N GLU A 190 11.58 -2.67 17.72
CA GLU A 190 11.65 -1.74 18.86
C GLU A 190 13.06 -1.14 19.05
N GLU A 191 14.09 -1.95 18.85
CA GLU A 191 15.48 -1.55 19.02
C GLU A 191 16.00 -0.56 17.97
N VAL A 192 15.27 -0.32 16.87
CA VAL A 192 15.73 0.57 15.79
C VAL A 192 15.59 2.04 16.21
N HIS A 193 14.40 2.42 16.65
CA HIS A 193 14.09 3.81 17.02
C HIS A 193 13.86 3.99 18.53
N ASN A 194 13.78 2.89 19.28
CA ASN A 194 13.45 2.88 20.72
C ASN A 194 12.07 3.49 21.02
N ASP A 195 11.15 3.42 20.05
CA ASP A 195 9.80 3.89 20.23
C ASP A 195 9.04 3.07 21.27
N SER A 196 8.23 3.76 22.07
CA SER A 196 7.39 3.08 23.04
C SER A 196 6.39 2.13 22.36
N PHE A 197 6.02 1.05 23.04
CA PHE A 197 4.99 0.14 22.56
C PHE A 197 3.70 0.85 22.13
N LYS A 198 3.31 1.92 22.82
CA LYS A 198 2.12 2.71 22.49
C LYS A 198 2.25 3.39 21.12
N VAL A 199 3.39 4.04 20.85
CA VAL A 199 3.66 4.72 19.56
C VAL A 199 3.67 3.70 18.43
N ARG A 200 4.40 2.61 18.59
CA ARG A 200 4.47 1.53 17.61
C ARG A 200 3.09 0.90 17.33
N LEU A 201 2.30 0.67 18.38
CA LEU A 201 0.94 0.13 18.22
C LEU A 201 0.03 1.05 17.43
N GLU A 202 0.08 2.36 17.65
CA GLU A 202 -0.70 3.33 16.88
C GLU A 202 -0.25 3.37 15.41
N ALA A 203 1.06 3.33 15.14
CA ALA A 203 1.59 3.22 13.79
C ALA A 203 1.11 1.93 13.08
N LEU A 204 1.20 0.78 13.72
CA LEU A 204 0.75 -0.50 13.18
C LEU A 204 -0.76 -0.54 12.92
N LYS A 205 -1.57 0.05 13.80
CA LYS A 205 -3.02 0.18 13.58
C LYS A 205 -3.35 1.04 12.36
N MET A 206 -2.65 2.17 12.20
CA MET A 206 -2.85 3.01 11.01
C MET A 206 -2.37 2.28 9.74
N GLY A 207 -1.25 1.59 9.79
CA GLY A 207 -0.80 0.72 8.70
C GLY A 207 -1.82 -0.36 8.33
N ALA A 208 -2.46 -0.98 9.33
CA ALA A 208 -3.53 -1.95 9.10
C ALA A 208 -4.77 -1.34 8.44
N ASN A 209 -5.11 -0.08 8.75
CA ASN A 209 -6.14 0.66 8.04
C ASN A 209 -5.77 0.88 6.56
N ILE A 210 -4.53 1.30 6.28
CA ILE A 210 -4.02 1.49 4.92
C ILE A 210 -4.11 0.18 4.12
N VAL A 211 -3.62 -0.91 4.68
CA VAL A 211 -3.69 -2.24 4.06
C VAL A 211 -5.14 -2.66 3.80
N SER A 212 -6.02 -2.51 4.81
CA SER A 212 -7.43 -2.85 4.65
C SER A 212 -8.10 -2.00 3.57
N TYR A 213 -7.82 -0.69 3.55
CA TYR A 213 -8.35 0.22 2.53
C TYR A 213 -7.94 -0.21 1.13
N ALA A 214 -6.66 -0.50 0.92
CA ALA A 214 -6.13 -0.91 -0.38
C ALA A 214 -6.75 -2.20 -0.93
N PHE A 215 -7.23 -3.11 -0.07
CA PHE A 215 -7.89 -4.35 -0.49
C PHE A 215 -9.41 -4.22 -0.68
N THR A 216 -10.03 -3.14 -0.25
CA THR A 216 -11.49 -3.00 -0.24
C THR A 216 -12.04 -1.89 -1.14
N ASN A 217 -11.15 -1.06 -1.74
CA ASN A 217 -11.56 0.12 -2.53
C ASN A 217 -10.89 0.21 -3.92
#